data_415464cb1f3684e5ea4f708e5acca973
#
_entry.id   415464cb1f3684e5ea4f708e5acca973
#
_cell.length_a   1.000
_cell.length_b   1.000
_cell.length_c   1.000
_cell.angle_alpha   90.00
_cell.angle_beta   90.00
_cell.angle_gamma   90.00
#
_symmetry.space_group_name_H-M   'P 1'
#
loop_
_entity.id
_entity.type
_entity.pdbx_description
1 polymer ?
#
loop_
_entity_poly.entity_id
_entity_poly.type
_entity_poly.pdbx_seq_one_letter_code
_entity_poly.pdbx_strand_id
1 'polypeptide(L)'
;MEYAERFTMADYDLIIIGGGPAGLAAAVSARKNGIDKILVLERDNELGGILNQCIHNGFGLHTFQEELTGPEYAARFITQVKELGIPCKLHTMVLDISPAADDASEKTVTAMNRKDGLMTLTAKAVILAMGCRERKSSSWAPVTSALSWPGV
;
A
#
# COMPACT_ATOMS: atom_id res chain seq x y z
N MET A 1 -26.39 23.35 28.15
CA MET A 1 -25.61 23.37 26.91
C MET A 1 -25.00 21.98 26.77
N GLU A 2 -25.68 21.15 26.02
CA GLU A 2 -25.35 19.74 25.85
C GLU A 2 -24.27 19.67 24.75
N TYR A 3 -23.03 19.34 25.15
CA TYR A 3 -21.98 18.99 24.19
C TYR A 3 -22.38 17.64 23.61
N ALA A 4 -23.03 17.66 22.45
CA ALA A 4 -23.15 16.47 21.62
C ALA A 4 -21.73 16.04 21.24
N GLU A 5 -21.25 14.96 21.88
CA GLU A 5 -20.04 14.26 21.44
C GLU A 5 -20.27 13.86 19.98
N ARG A 6 -19.66 14.58 19.06
CA ARG A 6 -19.54 14.14 17.67
C ARG A 6 -18.63 12.94 17.68
N PHE A 7 -19.20 11.77 17.77
CA PHE A 7 -18.53 10.54 17.32
C PHE A 7 -18.32 10.68 15.80
N THR A 8 -17.22 11.26 15.41
CA THR A 8 -16.77 11.21 14.02
C THR A 8 -16.28 9.79 13.77
N MET A 9 -17.12 8.97 13.15
CA MET A 9 -16.68 7.66 12.68
C MET A 9 -15.60 7.84 11.65
N ALA A 10 -14.52 7.05 11.73
CA ALA A 10 -13.46 7.01 10.74
C ALA A 10 -14.04 6.86 9.32
N ASP A 11 -13.46 7.58 8.35
CA ASP A 11 -13.87 7.51 6.95
C ASP A 11 -13.72 6.08 6.41
N TYR A 12 -12.66 5.38 6.87
CA TYR A 12 -12.30 4.03 6.44
C TYR A 12 -12.04 3.10 7.63
N ASP A 13 -12.37 1.84 7.46
CA ASP A 13 -11.93 0.79 8.39
C ASP A 13 -10.45 0.49 8.19
N LEU A 14 -9.98 0.54 6.92
CA LEU A 14 -8.62 0.23 6.54
C LEU A 14 -8.15 1.10 5.39
N ILE A 15 -7.01 1.76 5.57
CA ILE A 15 -6.25 2.38 4.48
C ILE A 15 -4.99 1.57 4.24
N ILE A 16 -4.74 1.23 2.97
CA ILE A 16 -3.53 0.50 2.54
C ILE A 16 -2.68 1.44 1.69
N ILE A 17 -1.43 1.65 2.11
CA ILE A 17 -0.49 2.53 1.43
C ILE A 17 0.46 1.69 0.59
N GLY A 18 0.28 1.78 -0.73
CA GLY A 18 0.98 1.01 -1.74
C GLY A 18 0.11 0.00 -2.45
N GLY A 19 -0.03 0.14 -3.77
CA GLY A 19 -0.78 -0.74 -4.67
C GLY A 19 0.08 -1.84 -5.32
N GLY A 20 1.20 -2.19 -4.68
CA GLY A 20 2.04 -3.32 -5.09
C GLY A 20 1.47 -4.68 -4.63
N PRO A 21 2.21 -5.78 -4.83
CA PRO A 21 1.72 -7.13 -4.55
C PRO A 21 1.22 -7.31 -3.11
N ALA A 22 1.95 -6.80 -2.14
CA ALA A 22 1.58 -6.91 -0.73
C ALA A 22 0.30 -6.13 -0.41
N GLY A 23 0.17 -4.89 -0.92
CA GLY A 23 -1.02 -4.06 -0.69
C GLY A 23 -2.26 -4.62 -1.35
N LEU A 24 -2.15 -5.11 -2.60
CA LEU A 24 -3.26 -5.74 -3.31
C LEU A 24 -3.72 -7.02 -2.63
N ALA A 25 -2.78 -7.89 -2.21
CA ALA A 25 -3.12 -9.11 -1.47
C ALA A 25 -3.78 -8.80 -0.12
N ALA A 26 -3.29 -7.79 0.61
CA ALA A 26 -3.88 -7.32 1.85
C ALA A 26 -5.30 -6.80 1.64
N ALA A 27 -5.54 -6.00 0.59
CA ALA A 27 -6.86 -5.46 0.26
C ALA A 27 -7.87 -6.58 -0.03
N VAL A 28 -7.50 -7.54 -0.88
CA VAL A 28 -8.33 -8.69 -1.22
C VAL A 28 -8.64 -9.52 0.02
N SER A 29 -7.61 -9.82 0.84
CA SER A 29 -7.79 -10.58 2.08
C SER A 29 -8.70 -9.85 3.07
N ALA A 30 -8.50 -8.57 3.30
CA ALA A 30 -9.31 -7.78 4.19
C ALA A 30 -10.79 -7.78 3.77
N ARG A 31 -11.08 -7.56 2.49
CA ARG A 31 -12.44 -7.60 1.95
C ARG A 31 -13.10 -8.96 2.13
N LYS A 32 -12.37 -10.05 1.82
CA LYS A 32 -12.87 -11.43 1.99
C LYS A 32 -13.14 -11.78 3.46
N ASN A 33 -12.51 -11.10 4.40
CA ASN A 33 -12.73 -11.26 5.85
C ASN A 33 -13.70 -10.21 6.44
N GLY A 34 -14.49 -9.53 5.61
CA GLY A 34 -15.62 -8.71 6.05
C GLY A 34 -15.27 -7.26 6.40
N ILE A 35 -14.12 -6.75 5.96
CA ILE A 35 -13.82 -5.32 6.09
C ILE A 35 -14.38 -4.60 4.87
N ASP A 36 -15.28 -3.64 5.09
CA ASP A 36 -16.03 -3.00 4.01
C ASP A 36 -15.42 -1.68 3.53
N LYS A 37 -15.03 -0.80 4.44
CA LYS A 37 -14.51 0.52 4.10
C LYS A 37 -13.00 0.47 3.91
N ILE A 38 -12.54 -0.07 2.78
CA ILE A 38 -11.12 -0.18 2.42
C ILE A 38 -10.77 0.87 1.36
N LEU A 39 -9.62 1.51 1.49
CA LEU A 39 -9.03 2.39 0.48
C LEU A 39 -7.57 1.99 0.22
N VAL A 40 -7.19 1.87 -1.04
CA VAL A 40 -5.79 1.71 -1.45
C VAL A 40 -5.27 3.04 -2.01
N LEU A 41 -4.15 3.52 -1.49
CA LEU A 41 -3.46 4.71 -1.97
C LEU A 41 -2.18 4.29 -2.69
N GLU A 42 -2.06 4.66 -3.98
CA GLU A 42 -0.89 4.37 -4.80
C GLU A 42 -0.33 5.65 -5.41
N ARG A 43 0.96 5.87 -5.28
CA ARG A 43 1.63 7.07 -5.81
C ARG A 43 1.85 7.03 -7.31
N ASP A 44 2.05 5.84 -7.85
CA ASP A 44 2.31 5.64 -9.28
C ASP A 44 1.00 5.71 -10.09
N ASN A 45 1.11 5.69 -11.41
CA ASN A 45 -0.03 5.80 -12.33
C ASN A 45 -0.78 4.47 -12.51
N GLU A 46 -0.26 3.38 -11.97
CA GLU A 46 -0.82 2.04 -12.08
C GLU A 46 -0.57 1.20 -10.83
N LEU A 47 -1.39 0.17 -10.67
CA LEU A 47 -1.22 -0.85 -9.63
C LEU A 47 -0.24 -1.93 -10.10
N GLY A 48 0.29 -2.72 -9.14
CA GLY A 48 1.21 -3.83 -9.40
C GLY A 48 2.64 -3.59 -8.90
N GLY A 49 3.04 -2.33 -8.78
CA GLY A 49 4.35 -1.95 -8.24
C GLY A 49 5.51 -2.62 -8.96
N ILE A 50 6.47 -3.18 -8.21
CA ILE A 50 7.68 -3.80 -8.78
C ILE A 50 7.39 -4.99 -9.70
N LEU A 51 6.24 -5.66 -9.53
CA LEU A 51 5.87 -6.78 -10.39
C LEU A 51 5.74 -6.41 -11.87
N ASN A 52 5.36 -5.17 -12.17
CA ASN A 52 5.24 -4.68 -13.54
C ASN A 52 6.59 -4.67 -14.30
N GLN A 53 7.69 -4.75 -13.56
CA GLN A 53 9.05 -4.79 -14.10
C GLN A 53 9.65 -6.21 -14.11
N CYS A 54 9.00 -7.16 -13.45
CA CYS A 54 9.47 -8.55 -13.31
C CYS A 54 8.91 -9.42 -14.44
N ILE A 55 9.49 -9.30 -15.64
CA ILE A 55 9.01 -10.01 -16.85
C ILE A 55 9.43 -11.48 -16.94
N HIS A 56 10.11 -12.01 -15.93
CA HIS A 56 10.46 -13.43 -15.83
C HIS A 56 9.36 -14.25 -15.16
N ASN A 57 9.32 -15.54 -15.42
CA ASN A 57 8.43 -16.51 -14.79
C ASN A 57 8.86 -16.82 -13.35
N GLY A 58 7.97 -17.46 -12.57
CA GLY A 58 8.24 -17.93 -11.21
C GLY A 58 7.27 -17.40 -10.17
N PHE A 59 6.31 -16.58 -10.57
CA PHE A 59 5.25 -16.09 -9.69
C PHE A 59 4.00 -16.98 -9.77
N GLY A 60 3.22 -17.03 -8.71
CA GLY A 60 1.87 -17.61 -8.73
C GLY A 60 1.78 -19.09 -8.40
N LEU A 61 2.86 -19.87 -8.40
CA LEU A 61 2.84 -21.31 -8.18
C LEU A 61 2.11 -21.72 -6.89
N HIS A 62 2.37 -21.03 -5.79
CA HIS A 62 1.71 -21.31 -4.50
C HIS A 62 0.31 -20.71 -4.38
N THR A 63 0.07 -19.56 -5.02
CA THR A 63 -1.16 -18.78 -4.85
C THR A 63 -2.22 -19.17 -5.87
N PHE A 64 -1.83 -19.37 -7.12
CA PHE A 64 -2.73 -19.64 -8.24
C PHE A 64 -2.52 -21.02 -8.87
N GLN A 65 -1.50 -21.77 -8.43
CA GLN A 65 -1.09 -23.05 -9.02
C GLN A 65 -0.74 -22.96 -10.51
N GLU A 66 -0.32 -21.78 -10.93
CA GLU A 66 0.10 -21.44 -12.28
C GLU A 66 1.45 -20.72 -12.23
N GLU A 67 2.28 -20.95 -13.24
CA GLU A 67 3.53 -20.23 -13.40
C GLU A 67 3.27 -18.95 -14.20
N LEU A 68 3.41 -17.81 -13.56
CA LEU A 68 3.08 -16.50 -14.10
C LEU A 68 4.33 -15.61 -14.14
N THR A 69 4.32 -14.64 -15.04
CA THR A 69 5.22 -13.49 -14.97
C THR A 69 4.76 -12.50 -13.90
N GLY A 70 5.61 -11.55 -13.51
CA GLY A 70 5.24 -10.51 -12.54
C GLY A 70 3.99 -9.73 -12.93
N PRO A 71 3.89 -9.19 -14.16
CA PRO A 71 2.69 -8.49 -14.63
C PRO A 71 1.42 -9.35 -14.62
N GLU A 72 1.50 -10.62 -15.01
CA GLU A 72 0.37 -11.55 -14.97
C GLU A 72 -0.09 -11.81 -13.54
N TYR A 73 0.86 -12.01 -12.63
CA TYR A 73 0.56 -12.17 -11.20
C TYR A 73 -0.12 -10.91 -10.63
N ALA A 74 0.40 -9.72 -10.93
CA ALA A 74 -0.22 -8.46 -10.53
C ALA A 74 -1.63 -8.32 -11.11
N ALA A 75 -1.83 -8.65 -12.39
CA ALA A 75 -3.13 -8.57 -13.05
C ALA A 75 -4.19 -9.43 -12.36
N ARG A 76 -3.83 -10.62 -11.85
CA ARG A 76 -4.76 -11.48 -11.08
C ARG A 76 -5.29 -10.79 -9.83
N PHE A 77 -4.43 -10.10 -9.07
CA PHE A 77 -4.86 -9.35 -7.88
C PHE A 77 -5.61 -8.06 -8.23
N ILE A 78 -5.18 -7.34 -9.26
CA ILE A 78 -5.88 -6.13 -9.75
C ILE A 78 -7.30 -6.46 -10.17
N THR A 79 -7.50 -7.60 -10.85
CA THR A 79 -8.82 -8.09 -11.23
C THR A 79 -9.68 -8.36 -9.99
N GLN A 80 -9.16 -9.08 -8.99
CA GLN A 80 -9.87 -9.34 -7.75
C GLN A 80 -10.24 -8.05 -7.00
N VAL A 81 -9.33 -7.07 -6.93
CA VAL A 81 -9.59 -5.76 -6.31
C VAL A 81 -10.74 -5.04 -7.00
N LYS A 82 -10.78 -5.07 -8.34
CA LYS A 82 -11.87 -4.49 -9.14
C LYS A 82 -13.20 -5.22 -8.94
N GLU A 83 -13.20 -6.54 -8.99
CA GLU A 83 -14.39 -7.38 -8.78
C GLU A 83 -14.99 -7.20 -7.39
N LEU A 84 -14.13 -7.03 -6.37
CA LEU A 84 -14.54 -6.79 -4.99
C LEU A 84 -14.92 -5.31 -4.73
N GLY A 85 -14.86 -4.46 -5.73
CA GLY A 85 -15.22 -3.04 -5.63
C GLY A 85 -14.36 -2.25 -4.64
N ILE A 86 -13.09 -2.60 -4.48
CA ILE A 86 -12.17 -1.90 -3.57
C ILE A 86 -11.65 -0.63 -4.25
N PRO A 87 -11.94 0.58 -3.71
CA PRO A 87 -11.47 1.82 -4.29
C PRO A 87 -9.94 1.95 -4.19
N CYS A 88 -9.33 2.39 -5.30
CA CYS A 88 -7.91 2.70 -5.38
C CYS A 88 -7.72 4.12 -5.89
N LYS A 89 -6.94 4.93 -5.18
CA LYS A 89 -6.52 6.27 -5.61
C LYS A 89 -5.10 6.20 -6.12
N LEU A 90 -4.94 6.27 -7.43
CA LEU A 90 -3.64 6.37 -8.12
C LEU A 90 -3.09 7.80 -8.06
N HIS A 91 -1.83 7.99 -8.45
CA HIS A 91 -1.15 9.30 -8.41
C HIS A 91 -1.24 9.99 -7.04
N THR A 92 -1.43 9.23 -5.96
CA THR A 92 -1.70 9.75 -4.64
C THR A 92 -0.53 9.44 -3.71
N MET A 93 0.19 10.49 -3.33
CA MET A 93 1.32 10.40 -2.42
C MET A 93 0.84 10.62 -0.98
N VAL A 94 1.17 9.70 -0.09
CA VAL A 94 0.98 9.88 1.35
C VAL A 94 2.17 10.68 1.90
N LEU A 95 1.87 11.72 2.66
CA LEU A 95 2.83 12.66 3.22
C LEU A 95 3.08 12.40 4.69
N ASP A 96 2.02 12.06 5.44
CA ASP A 96 2.10 11.85 6.88
C ASP A 96 1.07 10.84 7.38
N ILE A 97 1.37 10.20 8.50
CA ILE A 97 0.46 9.33 9.24
C ILE A 97 0.64 9.66 10.71
N SER A 98 -0.43 10.10 11.35
CA SER A 98 -0.44 10.50 12.76
C SER A 98 -1.65 9.91 13.49
N PRO A 99 -1.64 9.87 14.83
CA PRO A 99 -2.87 9.61 15.58
C PRO A 99 -3.94 10.64 15.22
N ALA A 100 -5.20 10.22 15.16
CA ALA A 100 -6.29 11.18 14.96
C ALA A 100 -6.42 12.12 16.18
N ALA A 101 -6.81 13.36 15.92
CA ALA A 101 -6.88 14.38 16.97
C ALA A 101 -7.96 14.08 18.01
N ASP A 102 -9.09 13.52 17.57
CA ASP A 102 -10.26 13.28 18.41
C ASP A 102 -10.26 11.88 19.04
N ASP A 103 -9.58 10.92 18.42
CA ASP A 103 -9.45 9.53 18.90
C ASP A 103 -8.08 8.95 18.55
N ALA A 104 -7.23 8.78 19.55
CA ALA A 104 -5.89 8.23 19.40
C ALA A 104 -5.86 6.76 18.91
N SER A 105 -7.00 6.02 18.99
CA SER A 105 -7.13 4.68 18.41
C SER A 105 -7.21 4.71 16.89
N GLU A 106 -7.70 5.81 16.31
CA GLU A 106 -7.75 6.04 14.87
C GLU A 106 -6.47 6.69 14.35
N LYS A 107 -6.28 6.63 13.06
CA LYS A 107 -5.12 7.20 12.36
C LYS A 107 -5.59 8.22 11.33
N THR A 108 -4.89 9.34 11.31
CA THR A 108 -5.01 10.36 10.26
C THR A 108 -3.95 10.12 9.21
N VAL A 109 -4.36 10.01 7.97
CA VAL A 109 -3.48 9.87 6.80
C VAL A 109 -3.59 11.14 5.96
N THR A 110 -2.51 11.89 5.89
CA THR A 110 -2.41 13.05 5.01
C THR A 110 -1.83 12.63 3.67
N ALA A 111 -2.59 12.85 2.61
CA ALA A 111 -2.21 12.47 1.25
C ALA A 111 -2.47 13.60 0.27
N MET A 112 -1.81 13.56 -0.88
CA MET A 112 -1.93 14.56 -1.92
C MET A 112 -1.97 13.92 -3.30
N ASN A 113 -2.83 14.43 -4.16
CA ASN A 113 -2.80 14.14 -5.59
C ASN A 113 -3.18 15.37 -6.42
N ARG A 114 -3.03 15.25 -7.75
CA ARG A 114 -3.26 16.38 -8.65
C ARG A 114 -4.75 16.75 -8.79
N LYS A 115 -5.64 15.77 -8.60
CA LYS A 115 -7.09 15.94 -8.80
C LYS A 115 -7.77 16.50 -7.55
N ASP A 116 -7.47 15.92 -6.40
CA ASP A 116 -8.16 16.20 -5.14
C ASP A 116 -7.38 17.20 -4.25
N GLY A 117 -6.13 17.53 -4.63
CA GLY A 117 -5.25 18.39 -3.81
C GLY A 117 -4.77 17.68 -2.55
N LEU A 118 -4.63 18.42 -1.47
CA LEU A 118 -4.29 17.90 -0.14
C LEU A 118 -5.55 17.32 0.51
N MET A 119 -5.45 16.08 0.97
CA MET A 119 -6.54 15.34 1.61
C MET A 119 -6.11 14.88 3.00
N THR A 120 -7.04 14.93 3.93
CA THR A 120 -6.90 14.33 5.26
C THR A 120 -7.96 13.25 5.39
N LEU A 121 -7.54 12.01 5.60
CA LEU A 121 -8.38 10.83 5.67
C LEU A 121 -8.20 10.18 7.04
N THR A 122 -9.28 9.67 7.63
CA THR A 122 -9.23 8.95 8.89
C THR A 122 -9.48 7.46 8.70
N ALA A 123 -8.76 6.63 9.45
CA ALA A 123 -8.89 5.18 9.37
C ALA A 123 -8.70 4.52 10.74
N LYS A 124 -9.41 3.43 10.98
CA LYS A 124 -9.21 2.59 12.18
C LYS A 124 -7.85 1.89 12.14
N ALA A 125 -7.42 1.46 10.95
CA ALA A 125 -6.14 0.80 10.75
C ALA A 125 -5.46 1.26 9.44
N VAL A 126 -4.13 1.21 9.44
CA VAL A 126 -3.31 1.51 8.26
C VAL A 126 -2.31 0.38 8.03
N ILE A 127 -2.24 -0.11 6.80
CA ILE A 127 -1.21 -1.06 6.35
C ILE A 127 -0.20 -0.33 5.48
N LEU A 128 1.08 -0.44 5.84
CA LEU A 128 2.20 0.07 5.05
C LEU A 128 2.71 -1.03 4.12
N ALA A 129 2.48 -0.87 2.82
CA ALA A 129 2.88 -1.81 1.76
C ALA A 129 3.66 -1.10 0.64
N MET A 130 4.44 -0.08 1.00
CA MET A 130 5.09 0.85 0.08
C MET A 130 6.29 0.25 -0.68
N GLY A 131 6.73 -0.96 -0.32
CA GLY A 131 7.93 -1.58 -0.88
C GLY A 131 9.19 -0.80 -0.50
N CYS A 132 10.24 -0.99 -1.29
CA CYS A 132 11.51 -0.27 -1.14
C CYS A 132 12.02 0.18 -2.51
N ARG A 133 12.82 1.24 -2.52
CA ARG A 133 13.62 1.66 -3.67
C ARG A 133 15.07 1.80 -3.25
N GLU A 134 15.97 1.30 -4.06
CA GLU A 134 17.38 1.63 -3.92
C GLU A 134 17.57 3.13 -4.11
N ARG A 135 18.09 3.81 -3.08
CA ARG A 135 18.64 5.15 -3.25
C ARG A 135 20.09 5.00 -3.66
N LYS A 136 20.41 5.37 -4.89
CA LYS A 136 21.80 5.64 -5.23
C LYS A 136 22.26 6.77 -4.32
N SER A 137 23.05 6.42 -3.30
CA SER A 137 23.78 7.41 -2.52
C SER A 137 24.74 8.11 -3.49
N SER A 138 24.55 9.39 -3.69
CA SER A 138 25.49 10.22 -4.44
C SER A 138 26.77 10.55 -3.65
N SER A 139 26.99 9.88 -2.52
CA SER A 139 28.26 9.95 -1.82
C SER A 139 29.30 9.14 -2.61
N TRP A 140 30.30 9.82 -3.11
CA TRP A 140 31.52 9.31 -3.73
C TRP A 140 32.40 8.59 -2.68
N ALA A 141 31.86 7.66 -1.93
CA ALA A 141 32.64 6.73 -1.15
C ALA A 141 32.72 5.43 -1.97
N PRO A 142 33.90 4.98 -2.42
CA PRO A 142 34.03 3.66 -2.98
C PRO A 142 33.55 2.69 -1.91
N VAL A 143 32.54 1.88 -2.22
CA VAL A 143 32.17 0.74 -1.39
C VAL A 143 33.33 -0.23 -1.51
N THR A 144 34.33 -0.07 -0.64
CA THR A 144 35.28 -1.12 -0.40
C THR A 144 34.50 -2.24 0.25
N SER A 145 34.23 -3.26 -0.52
CA SER A 145 33.61 -4.51 -0.07
C SER A 145 34.50 -5.16 0.97
N ALA A 146 34.35 -4.75 2.22
CA ALA A 146 34.87 -5.46 3.36
C ALA A 146 33.78 -6.38 3.92
N LEU A 147 33.31 -7.32 3.13
CA LEU A 147 32.72 -8.54 3.61
C LEU A 147 33.84 -9.61 3.63
N SER A 148 34.78 -9.43 4.51
CA SER A 148 35.60 -10.56 4.99
C SER A 148 34.73 -11.32 6.01
N TRP A 149 34.20 -12.45 5.62
CA TRP A 149 33.72 -13.45 6.58
C TRP A 149 34.91 -13.99 7.33
N PRO A 150 34.98 -13.95 8.66
CA PRO A 150 36.01 -14.64 9.39
C PRO A 150 35.66 -16.12 9.41
N GLY A 151 36.50 -16.91 8.79
CA GLY A 151 36.89 -18.27 9.16
C GLY A 151 35.86 -19.40 9.03
N VAL A 152 36.14 -20.25 8.08
CA VAL A 152 36.22 -21.70 8.27
C VAL A 152 37.64 -22.10 7.93
#